data_f8d88cfb05cf3212286f11f8ced101c5
#
_entry.id   f8d88cfb05cf3212286f11f8ced101c5
#
_cell.length_a   1.000
_cell.length_b   1.000
_cell.length_c   1.000
_cell.angle_alpha   90.00
_cell.angle_beta   90.00
_cell.angle_gamma   90.00
#
_symmetry.space_group_name_H-M   'P 1'
#
loop_
_entity.id
_entity.type
_entity.pdbx_description
1 polymer ?
#
loop_
_entity_poly.entity_id
_entity_poly.type
_entity_poly.pdbx_seq_one_letter_code
_entity_poly.pdbx_strand_id
1 'polypeptide(L)'
;MSESNDVNINNSVVNGIHISEDVYSSIVSSTVLEIEEVVQFANSGIVGGLANLIGKKTSDSPIHIDIDEESSDITVTINLVIKYGVFIPKVVENIQKKVTTSIKEMTGQTVSSVNVRIHNIVKVEDIVEESAEEEA
;
A
#
# COMPACT_ATOMS: atom_id res chain seq x y z
N MET A 1 12.75 -26.16 -22.22
CA MET A 1 12.57 -25.84 -21.85
C MET A 1 12.17 -25.27 -21.04
N SER A 2 12.08 -25.35 -20.55
CA SER A 2 11.65 -24.96 -19.53
C SER A 2 11.17 -23.79 -19.57
N GLU A 3 11.48 -23.18 -19.94
CA GLU A 3 11.09 -22.00 -19.93
C GLU A 3 9.83 -21.81 -20.14
N SER A 4 9.51 -22.45 -20.64
CA SER A 4 8.27 -22.20 -20.97
C SER A 4 7.50 -22.01 -19.89
N ASN A 5 7.66 -22.60 -19.01
CA ASN A 5 6.82 -22.45 -18.05
C ASN A 5 6.71 -21.24 -17.58
N ASP A 6 7.49 -20.69 -17.59
CA ASP A 6 7.43 -19.47 -17.00
C ASP A 6 6.39 -18.81 -17.54
N VAL A 7 6.04 -19.10 -18.41
CA VAL A 7 5.14 -18.42 -18.95
C VAL A 7 4.02 -18.19 -18.24
N ASN A 8 3.43 -18.93 -17.80
CA ASN A 8 2.27 -18.65 -17.30
C ASN A 8 2.30 -18.22 -16.10
N ILE A 9 2.96 -17.79 -15.70
CA ILE A 9 2.99 -17.31 -14.62
C ILE A 9 2.03 -16.57 -14.22
N ASN A 10 1.35 -16.76 -13.54
CA ASN A 10 0.44 -16.03 -13.15
C ASN A 10 0.77 -15.27 -12.17
N ASN A 11 0.34 -14.42 -11.97
CA ASN A 11 0.40 -13.57 -10.97
C ASN A 11 1.44 -13.70 -10.04
N SER A 12 1.50 -14.33 -9.18
CA SER A 12 2.45 -14.30 -8.17
C SER A 12 3.65 -15.15 -8.46
N VAL A 13 3.81 -15.59 -9.61
CA VAL A 13 4.92 -16.45 -9.92
C VAL A 13 5.85 -15.82 -10.92
N VAL A 14 7.13 -15.73 -10.59
CA VAL A 14 8.06 -15.14 -11.50
C VAL A 14 9.27 -16.04 -11.51
N ASN A 15 9.57 -16.71 -12.59
CA ASN A 15 10.74 -17.56 -12.68
C ASN A 15 10.75 -18.59 -11.57
N GLY A 16 9.64 -19.17 -11.28
CA GLY A 16 9.60 -20.19 -10.25
C GLY A 16 9.50 -19.63 -8.84
N ILE A 17 9.38 -18.34 -8.70
CA ILE A 17 9.26 -17.74 -7.38
C ILE A 17 7.82 -17.35 -7.15
N HIS A 18 7.28 -17.79 -6.05
CA HIS A 18 5.90 -17.41 -5.71
C HIS A 18 5.90 -16.27 -4.73
N ILE A 19 5.29 -15.17 -5.07
CA ILE A 19 5.25 -14.01 -4.22
C ILE A 19 3.84 -13.83 -3.70
N SER A 20 3.67 -13.89 -2.40
CA SER A 20 2.34 -13.82 -1.82
C SER A 20 1.83 -12.40 -1.81
N GLU A 21 0.54 -12.25 -1.62
CA GLU A 21 -0.05 -10.92 -1.56
C GLU A 21 0.50 -10.13 -0.39
N ASP A 22 0.89 -10.81 0.67
CA ASP A 22 1.43 -10.11 1.82
C ASP A 22 2.73 -9.40 1.47
N VAL A 23 3.50 -9.94 0.57
CA VAL A 23 4.74 -9.30 0.16
C VAL A 23 4.41 -8.00 -0.56
N TYR A 24 3.42 -8.03 -1.43
CA TYR A 24 3.04 -6.81 -2.15
C TYR A 24 2.51 -5.79 -1.15
N SER A 25 1.72 -6.22 -0.18
CA SER A 25 1.20 -5.30 0.82
C SER A 25 2.33 -4.66 1.62
N SER A 26 3.35 -5.42 1.94
CA SER A 26 4.47 -4.88 2.70
C SER A 26 5.25 -3.86 1.89
N ILE A 27 5.44 -4.14 0.61
CA ILE A 27 6.15 -3.21 -0.26
C ILE A 27 5.35 -1.92 -0.36
N VAL A 28 4.04 -2.02 -0.54
CA VAL A 28 3.20 -0.85 -0.67
C VAL A 28 3.23 -0.05 0.63
N SER A 29 3.12 -0.73 1.75
CA SER A 29 3.09 -0.08 3.03
C SER A 29 4.37 0.71 3.28
N SER A 30 5.49 0.10 3.05
CA SER A 30 6.76 0.78 3.27
C SER A 30 6.94 1.96 2.33
N THR A 31 6.55 1.77 1.08
CA THR A 31 6.73 2.82 0.11
C THR A 31 5.85 4.02 0.40
N VAL A 32 4.59 3.76 0.74
CA VAL A 32 3.65 4.84 0.96
C VAL A 32 4.01 5.64 2.20
N LEU A 33 4.47 4.97 3.23
CA LEU A 33 4.80 5.68 4.46
C LEU A 33 6.05 6.54 4.35
N GLU A 34 6.80 6.38 3.27
CA GLU A 34 7.95 7.25 3.06
C GLU A 34 7.53 8.57 2.45
N ILE A 35 6.32 8.68 1.98
CA ILE A 35 5.85 9.89 1.33
C ILE A 35 5.45 10.89 2.40
N GLU A 36 6.07 12.05 2.38
CA GLU A 36 5.88 13.01 3.43
C GLU A 36 4.45 13.47 3.64
N GLU A 37 3.69 13.57 2.60
CA GLU A 37 2.32 14.05 2.71
C GLU A 37 1.37 13.02 3.31
N VAL A 38 1.79 11.79 3.45
CA VAL A 38 0.92 10.75 3.98
C VAL A 38 1.06 10.70 5.49
N VAL A 39 -0.06 10.75 6.19
CA VAL A 39 -0.04 10.71 7.63
C VAL A 39 -0.09 9.28 8.12
N GLN A 40 -1.01 8.51 7.61
CA GLN A 40 -1.15 7.14 8.03
C GLN A 40 -2.15 6.45 7.12
N PHE A 41 -2.29 5.16 7.26
CA PHE A 41 -3.29 4.44 6.51
C PHE A 41 -4.63 4.58 7.22
N ALA A 42 -5.68 4.57 6.45
CA ALA A 42 -6.99 4.68 7.04
C ALA A 42 -7.26 3.40 7.83
N ASN A 43 -7.98 3.54 8.86
CA ASN A 43 -8.33 2.41 9.68
C ASN A 43 -7.16 1.81 10.42
N SER A 44 -6.04 2.48 10.45
CA SER A 44 -4.98 1.93 11.21
C SER A 44 -4.83 2.81 12.39
N GLY A 45 -5.82 3.04 13.08
CA GLY A 45 -5.78 3.93 14.19
C GLY A 45 -4.79 3.46 15.19
N ILE A 46 -4.21 4.35 15.84
CA ILE A 46 -3.35 4.06 16.82
C ILE A 46 -3.97 3.44 17.91
N VAL A 47 -5.08 3.81 18.26
CA VAL A 47 -5.76 3.29 19.32
C VAL A 47 -6.00 1.88 19.21
N GLY A 48 -5.65 1.10 19.92
CA GLY A 48 -5.96 -0.25 19.91
C GLY A 48 -5.46 -0.86 18.65
N GLY A 49 -4.61 -0.20 18.01
CA GLY A 49 -4.19 -0.67 16.75
C GLY A 49 -3.59 -2.03 16.77
N LEU A 50 -2.77 -2.30 17.73
CA LEU A 50 -2.15 -3.57 17.77
C LEU A 50 -3.13 -4.67 17.94
N ALA A 51 -3.98 -4.55 18.86
CA ALA A 51 -4.97 -5.59 19.12
C ALA A 51 -5.81 -5.80 17.89
N ASN A 52 -6.20 -4.74 17.26
CA ASN A 52 -7.01 -4.89 16.09
C ASN A 52 -6.27 -5.59 14.98
N LEU A 53 -5.04 -5.30 14.80
CA LEU A 53 -4.32 -5.92 13.72
C LEU A 53 -4.24 -7.40 13.91
N ILE A 54 -4.08 -7.83 15.08
CA ILE A 54 -3.99 -9.22 15.32
C ILE A 54 -5.26 -9.95 15.00
N GLY A 55 -6.35 -9.48 15.34
CA GLY A 55 -7.56 -10.19 15.11
C GLY A 55 -8.18 -10.00 13.80
N LYS A 56 -7.91 -8.95 13.15
CA LYS A 56 -8.56 -8.78 12.03
C LYS A 56 -7.79 -8.70 10.91
N LYS A 57 -7.97 -9.19 9.98
CA LYS A 57 -7.24 -9.01 8.94
C LYS A 57 -8.09 -9.01 7.94
N THR A 58 -8.23 -8.62 7.17
CA THR A 58 -9.09 -8.77 6.20
C THR A 58 -9.82 -7.71 5.65
N SER A 59 -10.94 -7.68 5.57
CA SER A 59 -11.69 -6.69 4.84
C SER A 59 -11.43 -5.30 5.32
N ASP A 60 -10.93 -5.14 6.50
CA ASP A 60 -10.68 -3.81 6.99
C ASP A 60 -9.27 -3.36 6.71
N SER A 61 -8.50 -4.12 6.04
CA SER A 61 -7.14 -3.73 5.74
C SER A 61 -7.12 -2.49 4.86
N PRO A 62 -6.23 -1.57 5.11
CA PRO A 62 -6.16 -0.36 4.29
C PRO A 62 -5.48 -0.60 2.94
N ILE A 63 -4.91 -1.75 2.73
CA ILE A 63 -4.28 -2.06 1.47
C ILE A 63 -4.87 -3.34 0.94
N HIS A 64 -5.36 -3.28 -0.30
CA HIS A 64 -5.91 -4.47 -0.94
C HIS A 64 -5.13 -4.75 -2.20
N ILE A 65 -4.69 -5.98 -2.35
CA ILE A 65 -3.96 -6.40 -3.54
C ILE A 65 -4.84 -7.40 -4.27
N ASP A 66 -5.16 -7.10 -5.50
CA ASP A 66 -6.00 -7.99 -6.27
C ASP A 66 -5.21 -8.45 -7.50
N ILE A 67 -4.99 -9.72 -7.63
CA ILE A 67 -4.25 -10.27 -8.75
C ILE A 67 -5.19 -11.11 -9.58
N ASP A 68 -5.37 -10.70 -10.84
CA ASP A 68 -6.30 -11.40 -11.71
C ASP A 68 -5.61 -12.65 -12.20
N GLU A 69 -6.21 -13.79 -11.96
CA GLU A 69 -5.58 -15.02 -12.30
C GLU A 69 -5.44 -15.22 -13.79
N GLU A 70 -6.34 -14.71 -14.56
CA GLU A 70 -6.24 -14.90 -15.97
C GLU A 70 -5.28 -13.97 -16.65
N SER A 71 -5.32 -12.72 -16.33
CA SER A 71 -4.50 -11.75 -17.03
C SER A 71 -3.25 -11.38 -16.28
N SER A 72 -3.13 -11.79 -15.05
CA SER A 72 -1.99 -11.45 -14.22
C SER A 72 -1.93 -9.97 -13.90
N ASP A 73 -3.03 -9.27 -14.07
CA ASP A 73 -3.04 -7.87 -13.75
C ASP A 73 -3.05 -7.69 -12.25
N ILE A 74 -2.28 -6.74 -11.76
CA ILE A 74 -2.22 -6.47 -10.34
C ILE A 74 -2.83 -5.12 -10.09
N THR A 75 -3.83 -5.09 -9.23
CA THR A 75 -4.48 -3.84 -8.86
C THR A 75 -4.24 -3.62 -7.38
N VAL A 76 -3.78 -2.43 -7.04
CA VAL A 76 -3.49 -2.09 -5.66
C VAL A 76 -4.46 -1.00 -5.25
N THR A 77 -5.13 -1.17 -4.12
CA THR A 77 -6.04 -0.15 -3.62
C THR A 77 -5.53 0.24 -2.24
N ILE A 78 -5.34 1.54 -2.02
CA ILE A 78 -4.78 2.03 -0.79
C ILE A 78 -5.70 3.08 -0.20
N ASN A 79 -6.02 2.95 1.07
CA ASN A 79 -6.88 3.90 1.75
C ASN A 79 -6.02 4.68 2.73
N LEU A 80 -5.98 5.99 2.56
CA LEU A 80 -5.04 6.83 3.30
C LEU A 80 -5.64 8.04 3.99
N VAL A 81 -4.88 8.56 4.93
CA VAL A 81 -5.16 9.84 5.55
C VAL A 81 -3.93 10.68 5.22
N ILE A 82 -4.14 11.86 4.66
CA ILE A 82 -3.03 12.71 4.27
C ILE A 82 -3.09 14.05 4.95
N LYS A 83 -2.07 14.86 4.78
CA LYS A 83 -1.99 16.13 5.45
C LYS A 83 -2.92 17.16 4.83
N TYR A 84 -3.44 18.01 5.67
CA TYR A 84 -4.28 19.09 5.21
C TYR A 84 -3.38 20.10 4.50
N GLY A 85 -3.87 20.69 3.46
CA GLY A 85 -3.12 21.75 2.77
C GLY A 85 -2.32 21.28 1.56
N VAL A 86 -2.28 20.00 1.31
CA VAL A 86 -1.52 19.53 0.15
C VAL A 86 -2.42 19.47 -1.08
N PHE A 87 -1.81 19.45 -2.24
CA PHE A 87 -2.59 19.36 -3.48
C PHE A 87 -2.81 17.88 -3.74
N ILE A 88 -3.98 17.40 -3.45
CA ILE A 88 -4.30 15.99 -3.49
C ILE A 88 -3.95 15.28 -4.80
N PRO A 89 -4.30 15.81 -5.95
CA PRO A 89 -3.98 15.07 -7.18
C PRO A 89 -2.50 14.81 -7.37
N LYS A 90 -1.67 15.74 -6.90
CA LYS A 90 -0.24 15.56 -7.06
C LYS A 90 0.26 14.52 -6.10
N VAL A 91 -0.28 14.49 -4.90
CA VAL A 91 0.13 13.49 -3.91
C VAL A 91 -0.26 12.11 -4.41
N VAL A 92 -1.47 11.98 -4.97
CA VAL A 92 -1.92 10.70 -5.46
C VAL A 92 -1.04 10.24 -6.62
N GLU A 93 -0.69 11.15 -7.51
CA GLU A 93 0.15 10.78 -8.63
C GLU A 93 1.50 10.29 -8.14
N ASN A 94 2.05 10.96 -7.14
CA ASN A 94 3.33 10.58 -6.61
C ASN A 94 3.26 9.20 -5.96
N ILE A 95 2.18 8.92 -5.26
CA ILE A 95 2.00 7.63 -4.63
C ILE A 95 1.92 6.55 -5.70
N GLN A 96 1.16 6.80 -6.75
CA GLN A 96 1.01 5.82 -7.79
C GLN A 96 2.34 5.49 -8.45
N LYS A 97 3.14 6.51 -8.70
CA LYS A 97 4.41 6.27 -9.33
C LYS A 97 5.36 5.52 -8.42
N LYS A 98 5.42 5.90 -7.16
CA LYS A 98 6.35 5.26 -6.27
C LYS A 98 5.97 3.81 -5.97
N VAL A 99 4.70 3.53 -5.85
CA VAL A 99 4.26 2.17 -5.59
C VAL A 99 4.55 1.30 -6.80
N THR A 100 4.25 1.79 -7.99
CA THR A 100 4.50 1.03 -9.20
C THR A 100 5.99 0.74 -9.35
N THR A 101 6.82 1.72 -9.09
CA THR A 101 8.25 1.56 -9.23
C THR A 101 8.79 0.57 -8.19
N SER A 102 8.35 0.69 -6.95
CA SER A 102 8.86 -0.18 -5.90
C SER A 102 8.49 -1.63 -6.16
N ILE A 103 7.27 -1.87 -6.59
CA ILE A 103 6.87 -3.25 -6.85
C ILE A 103 7.67 -3.79 -8.02
N LYS A 104 7.85 -2.99 -9.05
CA LYS A 104 8.59 -3.46 -10.21
C LYS A 104 10.04 -3.77 -9.85
N GLU A 105 10.65 -2.92 -9.07
CA GLU A 105 12.04 -3.13 -8.71
C GLU A 105 12.26 -4.32 -7.79
N MET A 106 11.31 -4.60 -6.94
CA MET A 106 11.51 -5.68 -5.99
C MET A 106 10.96 -7.00 -6.46
N THR A 107 9.93 -7.02 -7.27
CA THR A 107 9.33 -8.27 -7.68
C THR A 107 9.43 -8.54 -9.16
N GLY A 108 9.72 -7.54 -9.95
CA GLY A 108 9.73 -7.70 -11.40
C GLY A 108 8.36 -7.61 -12.03
N GLN A 109 7.32 -7.45 -11.22
CA GLN A 109 5.97 -7.41 -11.74
C GLN A 109 5.52 -5.99 -12.00
N THR A 110 4.67 -5.81 -12.98
CA THR A 110 4.14 -4.50 -13.32
C THR A 110 2.72 -4.39 -12.79
N VAL A 111 2.45 -3.32 -12.08
CA VAL A 111 1.12 -3.10 -11.52
C VAL A 111 0.25 -2.46 -12.59
N SER A 112 -0.95 -2.98 -12.77
CA SER A 112 -1.86 -2.45 -13.76
C SER A 112 -2.51 -1.17 -13.31
N SER A 113 -2.85 -1.06 -12.06
CA SER A 113 -3.41 0.19 -11.58
C SER A 113 -3.24 0.30 -10.08
N VAL A 114 -3.14 1.56 -9.61
CA VAL A 114 -3.02 1.83 -8.20
C VAL A 114 -4.13 2.81 -7.89
N ASN A 115 -5.08 2.38 -7.06
CA ASN A 115 -6.20 3.23 -6.69
C ASN A 115 -5.95 3.77 -5.30
N VAL A 116 -5.96 5.08 -5.18
CA VAL A 116 -5.71 5.70 -3.89
C VAL A 116 -6.98 6.36 -3.43
N ARG A 117 -7.43 6.02 -2.23
CA ARG A 117 -8.62 6.61 -1.67
C ARG A 117 -8.22 7.44 -0.48
N ILE A 118 -8.57 8.71 -0.49
CA ILE A 118 -8.23 9.59 0.60
C ILE A 118 -9.42 9.65 1.53
N HIS A 119 -9.28 9.03 2.67
CA HIS A 119 -10.38 8.97 3.62
C HIS A 119 -10.48 10.20 4.50
N ASN A 120 -9.40 10.86 4.75
CA ASN A 120 -9.46 12.01 5.62
C ASN A 120 -8.20 12.84 5.46
N ILE A 121 -8.25 14.07 5.92
CA ILE A 121 -7.09 14.94 5.90
C ILE A 121 -6.94 15.48 7.31
N VAL A 122 -5.71 15.65 7.74
CA VAL A 122 -5.43 16.01 9.10
C VAL A 122 -4.38 17.09 9.14
N LYS A 123 -4.54 18.04 10.04
CA LYS A 123 -3.56 19.08 10.15
C LYS A 123 -2.38 18.59 10.93
N VAL A 124 -1.21 18.91 10.46
CA VAL A 124 -0.01 18.47 11.10
C VAL A 124 0.07 18.92 12.54
N GLU A 125 -0.43 20.09 12.83
CA GLU A 125 -0.40 20.59 14.17
C GLU A 125 -1.08 19.66 15.14
N ASP A 126 -2.19 19.11 14.75
CA ASP A 126 -2.92 18.24 15.63
C ASP A 126 -2.12 16.99 15.94
N ILE A 127 -1.41 16.51 14.94
CA ILE A 127 -0.61 15.33 15.15
C ILE A 127 0.53 15.58 16.09
N VAL A 128 1.17 16.72 15.94
CA VAL A 128 2.29 17.05 16.78
C VAL A 128 1.85 17.19 18.21
N GLU A 129 0.70 17.78 18.41
CA GLU A 129 0.23 17.96 19.76
C GLU A 129 -0.02 16.63 20.44
N GLU A 130 -0.58 15.71 19.72
CA GLU A 130 -0.82 14.42 20.30
C GLU A 130 0.47 13.75 20.67
N SER A 131 1.45 13.84 19.83
CA SER A 131 2.71 13.22 20.10
C SER A 131 3.34 13.82 21.34
N ALA A 132 3.28 15.11 21.46
CA ALA A 132 3.87 15.77 22.59
C ALA A 132 3.19 15.33 23.88
N GLU A 133 1.90 15.19 23.84
CA GLU A 133 1.21 14.77 25.01
C GLU A 133 1.61 13.37 25.41
N GLU A 134 1.74 12.52 24.48
CA GLU A 134 2.11 11.18 24.78
C GLU A 134 3.48 11.13 25.41
N GLU A 135 4.39 11.91 24.96
CA GLU A 135 5.70 11.88 25.51
C GLU A 135 5.73 12.44 26.90
N ALA A 136 4.88 13.35 27.17
CA ALA A 136 4.84 13.93 28.48
C ALA A 136 4.32 12.94 29.49
#